data_9cff445de5f40769040ddd3178129fc9
#
_entry.id   9cff445de5f40769040ddd3178129fc9
#
_cell.length_a   1.000
_cell.length_b   1.000
_cell.length_c   1.000
_cell.angle_alpha   90.00
_cell.angle_beta   90.00
_cell.angle_gamma   90.00
#
_symmetry.space_group_name_H-M   'P 1'
#
loop_
_entity.id
_entity.type
_entity.pdbx_description
1 polymer ?
#
loop_
_entity_poly.entity_id
_entity_poly.type
_entity_poly.pdbx_seq_one_letter_code
_entity_poly.pdbx_strand_id
1 'polypeptide(L)'
;MSMQPDQVLKFSIVTTIVVGAAIVLGTITAALMEGRAVVRAFDNMARQPSVADRIRGILFVVLAILESTAIYVLLICLILLFANPFRSIFGF
;
A
#
# COMPACT_ATOMS: atom_id res chain seq x y z
N MET A 1 -1.93 10.28 -32.21
CA MET A 1 -1.81 8.97 -32.85
C MET A 1 -2.50 7.93 -31.98
N SER A 2 -3.50 7.24 -32.52
CA SER A 2 -4.20 6.21 -31.75
C SER A 2 -3.44 4.90 -31.77
N MET A 3 -3.48 4.16 -30.68
CA MET A 3 -2.87 2.83 -30.60
C MET A 3 -3.72 1.79 -31.32
N GLN A 4 -3.06 0.79 -31.88
CA GLN A 4 -3.75 -0.37 -32.43
C GLN A 4 -4.41 -1.19 -31.30
N PRO A 5 -5.49 -1.97 -31.62
CA PRO A 5 -6.18 -2.75 -30.57
C PRO A 5 -5.28 -3.72 -29.81
N ASP A 6 -4.31 -4.34 -30.48
CA ASP A 6 -3.37 -5.25 -29.84
C ASP A 6 -2.41 -4.49 -28.88
N GLN A 7 -2.04 -3.27 -29.23
CA GLN A 7 -1.22 -2.42 -28.39
C GLN A 7 -1.99 -1.95 -27.15
N VAL A 8 -3.26 -1.61 -27.31
CA VAL A 8 -4.14 -1.26 -26.18
C VAL A 8 -4.27 -2.43 -25.21
N LEU A 9 -4.46 -3.64 -25.76
CA LEU A 9 -4.55 -4.85 -24.93
C LEU A 9 -3.25 -5.10 -24.16
N LYS A 10 -2.11 -5.00 -24.81
CA LYS A 10 -0.81 -5.17 -24.16
C LYS A 10 -0.59 -4.13 -23.05
N PHE A 11 -0.89 -2.87 -23.34
CA PHE A 11 -0.80 -1.80 -22.33
C PHE A 11 -1.68 -2.11 -21.14
N SER A 12 -2.91 -2.53 -21.34
CA SER A 12 -3.84 -2.85 -20.27
C SER A 12 -3.38 -4.03 -19.43
N ILE A 13 -2.86 -5.09 -20.06
CA ILE A 13 -2.33 -6.26 -19.35
C ILE A 13 -1.12 -5.87 -18.52
N VAL A 14 -0.16 -5.14 -19.10
CA VAL A 14 1.05 -4.71 -18.40
C VAL A 14 0.68 -3.81 -17.21
N THR A 15 -0.22 -2.86 -17.42
CA THR A 15 -0.68 -1.97 -16.35
C THR A 15 -1.32 -2.76 -15.21
N THR A 16 -2.18 -3.72 -15.52
CA THR A 16 -2.84 -4.55 -14.51
C THR A 16 -1.83 -5.36 -13.70
N ILE A 17 -0.86 -5.96 -14.37
CA ILE A 17 0.19 -6.74 -13.70
C ILE A 17 1.06 -5.84 -12.82
N VAL A 18 1.46 -4.67 -13.33
CA VAL A 18 2.29 -3.73 -12.57
C VAL A 18 1.54 -3.23 -11.33
N VAL A 19 0.26 -2.88 -11.47
CA VAL A 19 -0.56 -2.41 -10.34
C VAL A 19 -0.73 -3.52 -9.31
N GLY A 20 -1.05 -4.74 -9.75
CA GLY A 20 -1.18 -5.88 -8.85
C GLY A 20 0.11 -6.16 -8.07
N ALA A 21 1.25 -6.16 -8.76
CA ALA A 21 2.55 -6.34 -8.12
C ALA A 21 2.88 -5.18 -7.17
N ALA A 22 2.59 -3.94 -7.58
CA ALA A 22 2.87 -2.76 -6.77
C ALA A 22 2.11 -2.76 -5.45
N ILE A 23 0.80 -3.10 -5.47
CA ILE A 23 0.00 -3.10 -4.25
C ILE A 23 0.47 -4.20 -3.29
N VAL A 24 0.82 -5.37 -3.80
CA VAL A 24 1.32 -6.47 -2.98
C VAL A 24 2.68 -6.14 -2.39
N LEU A 25 3.65 -5.77 -3.25
CA LEU A 25 5.01 -5.49 -2.80
C LEU A 25 5.09 -4.22 -1.95
N GLY A 26 4.28 -3.21 -2.28
CA GLY A 26 4.28 -1.95 -1.56
C GLY A 26 3.63 -2.03 -0.19
N THR A 27 2.72 -2.97 0.04
CA THR A 27 2.01 -3.09 1.31
C THR A 27 2.54 -4.21 2.20
N ILE A 28 3.26 -5.19 1.65
CA ILE A 28 3.72 -6.35 2.42
C ILE A 28 4.69 -5.93 3.52
N THR A 29 5.59 -4.98 3.25
CA THR A 29 6.53 -4.49 4.24
C THR A 29 5.83 -3.78 5.38
N ALA A 30 4.86 -2.92 5.07
CA ALA A 30 4.04 -2.24 6.07
C ALA A 30 3.29 -3.25 6.94
N ALA A 31 2.66 -4.25 6.31
CA ALA A 31 1.92 -5.29 7.03
C ALA A 31 2.83 -6.09 7.98
N LEU A 32 4.03 -6.45 7.53
CA LEU A 32 4.99 -7.19 8.36
C LEU A 32 5.46 -6.33 9.54
N MET A 33 5.73 -5.05 9.31
CA MET A 33 6.16 -4.14 10.38
C MET A 33 5.04 -3.89 11.38
N GLU A 34 3.80 -3.73 10.91
CA GLU A 34 2.62 -3.62 11.78
C GLU A 34 2.48 -4.84 12.68
N GLY A 35 2.59 -6.03 12.09
CA GLY A 35 2.51 -7.28 12.84
C GLY A 35 3.58 -7.37 13.92
N ARG A 36 4.81 -7.02 13.60
CA ARG A 36 5.92 -7.01 14.56
C ARG A 36 5.70 -5.98 15.66
N ALA A 37 5.23 -4.80 15.31
CA ALA A 37 4.95 -3.74 16.28
C ALA A 37 3.86 -4.18 17.27
N VAL A 38 2.80 -4.80 16.78
CA VAL A 38 1.69 -5.28 17.60
C VAL A 38 2.19 -6.36 18.58
N VAL A 39 2.94 -7.34 18.11
CA VAL A 39 3.47 -8.42 18.95
C VAL A 39 4.37 -7.86 20.05
N ARG A 40 5.28 -6.97 19.70
CA ARG A 40 6.19 -6.36 20.69
C ARG A 40 5.44 -5.47 21.68
N ALA A 41 4.44 -4.73 21.21
CA ALA A 41 3.65 -3.88 22.09
C ALA A 41 2.89 -4.72 23.11
N PHE A 42 2.24 -5.80 22.69
CA PHE A 42 1.53 -6.70 23.60
C PHE A 42 2.46 -7.38 24.60
N ASP A 43 3.63 -7.81 24.14
CA ASP A 43 4.62 -8.41 25.02
C ASP A 43 5.08 -7.42 26.09
N ASN A 44 5.38 -6.18 25.69
CA ASN A 44 5.80 -5.13 26.63
C ASN A 44 4.69 -4.70 27.58
N MET A 45 3.43 -4.64 27.10
CA MET A 45 2.28 -4.34 27.96
C MET A 45 2.08 -5.41 29.03
N ALA A 46 2.27 -6.68 28.65
CA ALA A 46 2.17 -7.78 29.59
C ALA A 46 3.27 -7.73 30.66
N ARG A 47 4.48 -7.34 30.28
CA ARG A 47 5.62 -7.23 31.19
C ARG A 47 5.57 -5.98 32.08
N GLN A 48 4.99 -4.91 31.56
CA GLN A 48 4.96 -3.61 32.24
C GLN A 48 3.53 -3.06 32.26
N PRO A 49 2.63 -3.65 33.07
CA PRO A 49 1.24 -3.21 33.11
C PRO A 49 1.04 -1.74 33.48
N SER A 50 1.96 -1.16 34.25
CA SER A 50 1.86 0.23 34.69
C SER A 50 1.97 1.24 33.55
N VAL A 51 2.57 0.85 32.42
CA VAL A 51 2.73 1.71 31.24
C VAL A 51 1.96 1.20 30.03
N ALA A 52 1.07 0.22 30.21
CA ALA A 52 0.33 -0.39 29.12
C ALA A 52 -0.51 0.60 28.32
N ASP A 53 -1.17 1.55 28.99
CA ASP A 53 -1.98 2.56 28.31
C ASP A 53 -1.12 3.49 27.44
N ARG A 54 0.06 3.84 27.93
CA ARG A 54 1.01 4.65 27.18
C ARG A 54 1.52 3.92 25.93
N ILE A 55 1.85 2.63 26.08
CA ILE A 55 2.29 1.79 24.97
C ILE A 55 1.17 1.67 23.93
N ARG A 56 -0.09 1.49 24.36
CA ARG A 56 -1.24 1.41 23.48
C ARG A 56 -1.42 2.69 22.67
N GLY A 57 -1.28 3.85 23.29
CA GLY A 57 -1.39 5.12 22.58
C GLY A 57 -0.32 5.31 21.53
N ILE A 58 0.94 4.98 21.85
CA ILE A 58 2.05 5.03 20.90
C ILE A 58 1.84 4.04 19.76
N LEU A 59 1.33 2.84 20.07
CA LEU A 59 1.04 1.81 19.06
C LEU A 59 0.05 2.32 18.02
N PHE A 60 -1.04 2.97 18.44
CA PHE A 60 -2.01 3.51 17.50
C PHE A 60 -1.40 4.54 16.55
N VAL A 61 -0.53 5.41 17.07
CA VAL A 61 0.16 6.41 16.24
C VAL A 61 1.08 5.72 15.22
N VAL A 62 1.86 4.74 15.67
CA VAL A 62 2.79 4.00 14.81
C VAL A 62 2.03 3.26 13.71
N LEU A 63 0.93 2.58 14.07
CA LEU A 63 0.11 1.85 13.09
C LEU A 63 -0.49 2.80 12.05
N ALA A 64 -0.94 3.98 12.46
CA ALA A 64 -1.49 4.98 11.54
C ALA A 64 -0.42 5.46 10.55
N ILE A 65 0.81 5.68 11.01
CA ILE A 65 1.92 6.10 10.15
C ILE A 65 2.29 5.00 9.15
N LEU A 66 2.36 3.75 9.60
CA LEU A 66 2.66 2.62 8.73
C LEU A 66 1.56 2.41 7.68
N GLU A 67 0.30 2.55 8.09
CA GLU A 67 -0.85 2.42 7.18
C GLU A 67 -0.85 3.49 6.11
N SER A 68 -0.37 4.70 6.41
CA SER A 68 -0.26 5.79 5.44
C SER A 68 0.55 5.40 4.22
N THR A 69 1.62 4.62 4.40
CA THR A 69 2.45 4.13 3.30
C THR A 69 1.64 3.24 2.36
N ALA A 70 0.83 2.33 2.91
CA ALA A 70 -0.05 1.47 2.12
C ALA A 70 -1.12 2.28 1.37
N ILE A 71 -1.63 3.33 2.01
CA ILE A 71 -2.63 4.22 1.40
C ILE A 71 -2.02 4.96 0.20
N TYR A 72 -0.78 5.42 0.28
CA TYR A 72 -0.10 6.06 -0.85
C TYR A 72 0.06 5.10 -2.02
N VAL A 73 0.45 3.84 -1.76
CA VAL A 73 0.56 2.82 -2.81
C VAL A 73 -0.81 2.57 -3.44
N LEU A 74 -1.86 2.45 -2.63
CA LEU A 74 -3.23 2.28 -3.11
C LEU A 74 -3.65 3.44 -4.00
N LEU A 75 -3.36 4.68 -3.61
CA LEU A 75 -3.71 5.86 -4.39
C LEU A 75 -3.06 5.83 -5.77
N ILE A 76 -1.78 5.52 -5.84
CA ILE A 76 -1.06 5.40 -7.11
C ILE A 76 -1.66 4.28 -7.96
N CYS A 77 -1.97 3.15 -7.35
CA CYS A 77 -2.59 2.03 -8.05
C CYS A 77 -3.96 2.41 -8.64
N LEU A 78 -4.78 3.14 -7.89
CA LEU A 78 -6.09 3.59 -8.36
C LEU A 78 -5.94 4.59 -9.52
N ILE A 79 -4.96 5.48 -9.47
CA ILE A 79 -4.68 6.40 -10.56
C ILE A 79 -4.30 5.64 -11.82
N LEU A 80 -3.44 4.63 -11.72
CA LEU A 80 -2.99 3.85 -12.86
C LEU A 80 -4.12 2.98 -13.45
N LEU A 81 -5.04 2.50 -12.61
CA LEU A 81 -6.15 1.67 -13.09
C LEU A 81 -7.28 2.47 -13.72
N PHE A 82 -7.66 3.60 -13.11
CA PHE A 82 -8.90 4.31 -13.45
C PHE A 82 -8.68 5.67 -14.10
N ALA A 83 -7.53 6.31 -13.87
CA ALA A 83 -7.25 7.66 -14.36
C ALA A 83 -5.81 7.74 -14.89
N ASN A 84 -5.35 6.71 -15.59
CA ASN A 84 -3.98 6.59 -16.06
C ASN A 84 -3.64 7.76 -17.00
N PRO A 85 -2.71 8.66 -16.61
CA PRO A 85 -2.36 9.81 -17.43
C PRO A 85 -1.63 9.43 -18.73
N PHE A 86 -1.04 8.24 -18.78
CA PHE A 86 -0.33 7.76 -19.96
C PHE A 86 -1.26 7.36 -21.09
N ARG A 87 -2.55 7.12 -20.80
CA ARG A 87 -3.53 6.77 -21.83
C ARG A 87 -3.68 7.87 -22.86
N SER A 88 -3.74 9.11 -22.42
CA SER A 88 -3.87 10.25 -23.34
C SER A 88 -2.63 10.42 -24.23
N ILE A 89 -1.45 10.08 -23.71
CA ILE A 89 -0.20 10.13 -24.48
C ILE A 89 -0.25 9.08 -25.60
N PHE A 90 -0.84 7.92 -25.35
CA PHE A 90 -0.95 6.83 -26.33
C PHE A 90 -2.23 6.92 -27.17
N GLY A 91 -3.09 7.90 -26.95
CA GLY A 91 -4.24 8.19 -27.80
C GLY A 91 -5.48 7.35 -27.52
N PHE A 92 -5.68 6.92 -26.26
CA PHE A 92 -6.92 6.19 -25.88
C PHE A 92 -7.34 6.42 -24.43
#